data_0cd8b5615d2e014f130e9bb03f807f8d
#
_entry.id   0cd8b5615d2e014f130e9bb03f807f8d
#
_cell.length_a   1.000
_cell.length_b   1.000
_cell.length_c   1.000
_cell.angle_alpha   90.00
_cell.angle_beta   90.00
_cell.angle_gamma   90.00
#
_symmetry.space_group_name_H-M   'P 1'
#
loop_
_entity.id
_entity.type
_entity.pdbx_description
1 polymer ?
#
loop_
_entity_poly.entity_id
_entity_poly.type
_entity_poly.pdbx_seq_one_letter_code
_entity_poly.pdbx_strand_id
1 'polypeptide(L)'
;ADAPCLIAKDDESYTYNNRINRLSTIQEHFMIRRAVDRGVTPERLAKSLELDVDHITKKINLLDGICAEAVRLLKDKHFSANLSPVLRKLKPNRQVECVELMVATNNITVAYAQALLAASPSSMLVNDDKPKKIKGVTAEQMAKMEREMSNLEGQFKLVEQSYGQDVLNLVLAKGYLAKLLDNEAVIRFLTQKQPDV
;
A
#
# COMPACT_ATOMS: atom_id res chain seq x y z
N ALA A 1 12.07 13.34 37.40
CA ALA A 1 13.21 12.77 36.70
C ALA A 1 13.52 13.68 35.51
N ASP A 2 14.68 14.30 35.50
CA ASP A 2 15.10 15.22 34.45
C ASP A 2 15.66 14.40 33.30
N ALA A 3 15.17 14.67 32.09
CA ALA A 3 15.68 14.03 30.87
C ALA A 3 16.79 14.94 30.29
N PRO A 4 17.97 14.41 29.95
CA PRO A 4 18.99 15.19 29.28
C PRO A 4 18.51 15.54 27.86
N CYS A 5 18.42 16.84 27.58
CA CYS A 5 18.02 17.37 26.28
C CYS A 5 19.20 18.11 25.64
N LEU A 6 19.45 17.85 24.37
CA LEU A 6 20.32 18.66 23.51
C LEU A 6 19.47 19.75 22.85
N ILE A 7 19.76 21.00 23.18
CA ILE A 7 19.14 22.15 22.53
C ILE A 7 19.95 22.46 21.27
N ALA A 8 19.34 22.28 20.09
CA ALA A 8 19.94 22.71 18.84
C ALA A 8 19.97 24.26 18.81
N LYS A 9 21.15 24.83 18.56
CA LYS A 9 21.33 26.29 18.51
C LYS A 9 20.79 26.90 17.22
N ASP A 10 20.66 26.09 16.16
CA ASP A 10 20.12 26.46 14.86
C ASP A 10 19.22 25.36 14.34
N ASP A 11 18.10 25.73 13.68
CA ASP A 11 17.22 24.78 12.97
C ASP A 11 17.96 24.01 11.87
N GLU A 12 19.12 24.51 11.43
CA GLU A 12 19.97 23.88 10.42
C GLU A 12 20.76 22.66 10.95
N SER A 13 20.95 22.55 12.26
CA SER A 13 21.69 21.45 12.88
C SER A 13 20.79 20.26 13.26
N TYR A 14 19.48 20.34 12.98
CA TYR A 14 18.56 19.24 13.23
C TYR A 14 18.78 18.11 12.23
N THR A 15 19.54 17.12 12.62
CA THR A 15 19.70 15.88 11.87
C THR A 15 18.52 14.96 12.12
N TYR A 16 17.68 14.79 11.10
CA TYR A 16 16.59 13.83 11.12
C TYR A 16 17.12 12.40 11.28
N ASN A 17 16.84 11.78 12.42
CA ASN A 17 17.27 10.41 12.68
C ASN A 17 16.32 9.40 12.02
N ASN A 18 16.58 9.11 10.76
CA ASN A 18 15.81 8.18 9.92
C ASN A 18 15.83 6.71 10.40
N ARG A 19 16.69 6.37 11.38
CA ARG A 19 16.83 4.99 11.87
C ARG A 19 15.88 4.65 13.01
N ILE A 20 15.46 5.65 13.82
CA ILE A 20 14.65 5.44 15.02
C ILE A 20 13.18 5.71 14.76
N ASN A 21 12.84 6.75 13.98
CA ASN A 21 11.47 7.10 13.61
C ASN A 21 11.36 7.29 12.10
N ARG A 22 11.04 6.21 11.39
CA ARG A 22 10.70 6.33 9.96
C ARG A 22 9.33 6.99 9.83
N LEU A 23 9.31 8.24 9.40
CA LEU A 23 8.08 8.89 8.97
C LEU A 23 7.49 8.15 7.78
N SER A 24 6.17 8.02 7.73
CA SER A 24 5.52 7.55 6.50
C SER A 24 5.79 8.52 5.34
N THR A 25 5.67 8.03 4.12
CA THR A 25 5.96 8.84 2.92
C THR A 25 5.11 10.11 2.87
N ILE A 26 3.85 10.05 3.36
CA ILE A 26 2.95 11.21 3.41
C ILE A 26 3.34 12.18 4.53
N GLN A 27 3.75 11.68 5.69
CA GLN A 27 4.24 12.54 6.78
C GLN A 27 5.49 13.30 6.36
N GLU A 28 6.42 12.63 5.68
CA GLU A 28 7.61 13.26 5.11
C GLU A 28 7.26 14.33 4.07
N HIS A 29 6.29 14.07 3.20
CA HIS A 29 5.76 15.07 2.26
C HIS A 29 5.27 16.31 2.98
N PHE A 30 4.42 16.17 4.01
CA PHE A 30 3.91 17.32 4.76
C PHE A 30 5.01 18.08 5.49
N MET A 31 6.02 17.40 6.00
CA MET A 31 7.16 18.04 6.64
C MET A 31 7.95 18.88 5.64
N ILE A 32 8.28 18.33 4.48
CA ILE A 32 8.99 19.02 3.41
C ILE A 32 8.17 20.20 2.89
N ARG A 33 6.86 19.99 2.62
CA ARG A 33 5.96 21.04 2.16
C ARG A 33 5.90 22.22 3.13
N ARG A 34 5.79 21.93 4.44
CA ARG A 34 5.79 22.97 5.48
C ARG A 34 7.10 23.75 5.54
N ALA A 35 8.23 23.12 5.31
CA ALA A 35 9.52 23.79 5.24
C ALA A 35 9.59 24.75 4.04
N VAL A 36 9.11 24.33 2.88
CA VAL A 36 9.03 25.17 1.66
C VAL A 36 8.08 26.34 1.88
N ASP A 37 6.91 26.11 2.47
CA ASP A 37 5.91 27.15 2.79
C ASP A 37 6.46 28.20 3.77
N ARG A 38 7.47 27.83 4.57
CA ARG A 38 8.21 28.73 5.47
C ARG A 38 9.41 29.42 4.80
N GLY A 39 9.59 29.25 3.48
CA GLY A 39 10.62 29.92 2.70
C GLY A 39 11.94 29.17 2.53
N VAL A 40 12.03 27.90 2.95
CA VAL A 40 13.22 27.07 2.69
C VAL A 40 13.20 26.60 1.24
N THR A 41 14.29 26.85 0.49
CA THR A 41 14.37 26.44 -0.91
C THR A 41 14.58 24.94 -1.08
N PRO A 42 14.09 24.32 -2.17
CA PRO A 42 14.30 22.88 -2.45
C PRO A 42 15.78 22.48 -2.47
N GLU A 43 16.67 23.36 -2.97
CA GLU A 43 18.11 23.14 -3.03
C GLU A 43 18.73 23.05 -1.62
N ARG A 44 18.28 23.92 -0.72
CA ARG A 44 18.73 23.93 0.68
C ARG A 44 18.25 22.67 1.40
N LEU A 45 17.01 22.25 1.19
CA LEU A 45 16.48 20.99 1.71
C LEU A 45 17.24 19.78 1.17
N ALA A 46 17.51 19.75 -0.14
CA ALA A 46 18.27 18.68 -0.77
C ALA A 46 19.67 18.54 -0.15
N LYS A 47 20.36 19.65 0.05
CA LYS A 47 21.67 19.69 0.70
C LYS A 47 21.62 19.21 2.15
N SER A 48 20.61 19.64 2.92
CA SER A 48 20.47 19.29 4.35
C SER A 48 20.07 17.83 4.58
N LEU A 49 19.32 17.24 3.63
CA LEU A 49 18.85 15.86 3.68
C LEU A 49 19.75 14.88 2.91
N GLU A 50 20.84 15.38 2.30
CA GLU A 50 21.74 14.61 1.44
C GLU A 50 21.01 13.88 0.29
N LEU A 51 20.02 14.58 -0.32
CA LEU A 51 19.20 14.08 -1.40
C LEU A 51 19.34 14.95 -2.65
N ASP A 52 18.99 14.41 -3.82
CA ASP A 52 18.90 15.18 -5.05
C ASP A 52 17.70 16.12 -5.02
N VAL A 53 17.82 17.30 -5.65
CA VAL A 53 16.74 18.29 -5.79
C VAL A 53 15.50 17.69 -6.44
N ASP A 54 15.69 16.81 -7.44
CA ASP A 54 14.60 16.08 -8.09
C ASP A 54 13.79 15.20 -7.12
N HIS A 55 14.47 14.59 -6.14
CA HIS A 55 13.79 13.82 -5.09
C HIS A 55 12.94 14.73 -4.20
N ILE A 56 13.46 15.88 -3.82
CA ILE A 56 12.73 16.88 -3.03
C ILE A 56 11.51 17.38 -3.80
N THR A 57 11.69 17.72 -5.08
CA THR A 57 10.59 18.19 -5.95
C THR A 57 9.48 17.12 -6.09
N LYS A 58 9.85 15.85 -6.28
CA LYS A 58 8.88 14.74 -6.31
C LYS A 58 8.13 14.61 -4.99
N LYS A 59 8.81 14.80 -3.85
CA LYS A 59 8.17 14.76 -2.53
C LYS A 59 7.28 15.97 -2.26
N ILE A 60 7.63 17.16 -2.74
CA ILE A 60 6.80 18.37 -2.66
C ILE A 60 5.47 18.15 -3.41
N ASN A 61 5.53 17.52 -4.58
CA ASN A 61 4.38 17.31 -5.46
C ASN A 61 3.73 15.93 -5.28
N LEU A 62 4.03 15.22 -4.17
CA LEU A 62 3.63 13.83 -3.96
C LEU A 62 2.12 13.62 -4.09
N LEU A 63 1.33 14.48 -3.46
CA LEU A 63 -0.13 14.33 -3.34
C LEU A 63 -0.91 15.06 -4.44
N ASP A 64 -0.25 15.83 -5.30
CA ASP A 64 -0.92 16.55 -6.38
C ASP A 64 -1.63 15.59 -7.32
N GLY A 65 -2.94 15.79 -7.56
CA GLY A 65 -3.76 14.96 -8.43
C GLY A 65 -4.14 13.58 -7.85
N ILE A 66 -3.92 13.36 -6.56
CA ILE A 66 -4.38 12.16 -5.84
C ILE A 66 -5.59 12.54 -4.98
N CYS A 67 -6.66 11.73 -5.04
CA CYS A 67 -7.87 11.99 -4.28
C CYS A 67 -7.66 11.78 -2.76
N ALA A 68 -8.43 12.52 -1.96
CA ALA A 68 -8.28 12.54 -0.50
C ALA A 68 -8.47 11.15 0.15
N GLU A 69 -9.31 10.31 -0.44
CA GLU A 69 -9.58 8.95 0.04
C GLU A 69 -8.36 8.04 -0.16
N ALA A 70 -7.75 8.07 -1.34
CA ALA A 70 -6.51 7.34 -1.60
C ALA A 70 -5.37 7.81 -0.69
N VAL A 71 -5.28 9.12 -0.42
CA VAL A 71 -4.30 9.68 0.53
C VAL A 71 -4.53 9.13 1.94
N ARG A 72 -5.80 9.02 2.40
CA ARG A 72 -6.12 8.45 3.72
C ARG A 72 -5.66 7.00 3.86
N LEU A 73 -5.86 6.18 2.84
CA LEU A 73 -5.45 4.78 2.83
C LEU A 73 -3.93 4.61 2.85
N LEU A 74 -3.19 5.56 2.25
CA LEU A 74 -1.72 5.56 2.20
C LEU A 74 -1.04 6.26 3.38
N LYS A 75 -1.79 6.90 4.29
CA LYS A 75 -1.28 7.82 5.32
C LYS A 75 -0.10 7.26 6.13
N ASP A 76 -0.21 6.00 6.56
CA ASP A 76 0.79 5.38 7.44
C ASP A 76 1.66 4.36 6.69
N LYS A 77 1.66 4.43 5.35
CA LYS A 77 2.40 3.49 4.50
C LYS A 77 3.70 4.10 3.99
N HIS A 78 4.68 3.21 3.76
CA HIS A 78 5.92 3.56 3.09
C HIS A 78 5.83 3.17 1.61
N PHE A 79 6.05 4.12 0.71
CA PHE A 79 6.04 3.88 -0.72
C PHE A 79 6.95 4.87 -1.46
N SER A 80 7.29 4.54 -2.69
CA SER A 80 8.12 5.41 -3.53
C SER A 80 7.33 6.62 -4.04
N ALA A 81 7.93 7.80 -4.04
CA ALA A 81 7.34 9.00 -4.65
C ALA A 81 6.99 8.82 -6.15
N ASN A 82 7.63 7.85 -6.83
CA ASN A 82 7.31 7.50 -8.21
C ASN A 82 5.96 6.80 -8.38
N LEU A 83 5.27 6.43 -7.29
CA LEU A 83 3.92 5.89 -7.32
C LEU A 83 2.89 6.94 -7.77
N SER A 84 3.03 8.17 -7.28
CA SER A 84 2.08 9.26 -7.55
C SER A 84 1.87 9.56 -9.04
N PRO A 85 2.90 9.64 -9.90
CA PRO A 85 2.72 9.81 -11.34
C PRO A 85 1.91 8.69 -12.02
N VAL A 86 1.91 7.49 -11.46
CA VAL A 86 1.11 6.37 -11.97
C VAL A 86 -0.35 6.53 -11.55
N LEU A 87 -0.60 6.83 -10.27
CA LEU A 87 -1.95 7.02 -9.74
C LEU A 87 -2.67 8.21 -10.38
N ARG A 88 -1.96 9.30 -10.70
CA ARG A 88 -2.52 10.48 -11.39
C ARG A 88 -3.14 10.18 -12.75
N LYS A 89 -2.79 9.07 -13.38
CA LYS A 89 -3.37 8.65 -14.65
C LYS A 89 -4.75 8.03 -14.50
N LEU A 90 -5.15 7.70 -13.28
CA LEU A 90 -6.43 7.08 -12.93
C LEU A 90 -7.43 8.13 -12.48
N LYS A 91 -8.71 7.93 -12.77
CA LYS A 91 -9.81 8.71 -12.21
C LYS A 91 -9.92 8.46 -10.69
N PRO A 92 -10.47 9.40 -9.90
CA PRO A 92 -10.49 9.32 -8.43
C PRO A 92 -11.02 7.99 -7.87
N ASN A 93 -12.15 7.50 -8.39
CA ASN A 93 -12.73 6.22 -7.95
C ASN A 93 -11.76 5.05 -8.17
N ARG A 94 -11.10 5.03 -9.34
CA ARG A 94 -10.13 3.97 -9.64
C ARG A 94 -8.83 4.11 -8.85
N GLN A 95 -8.45 5.34 -8.47
CA GLN A 95 -7.32 5.55 -7.54
C GLN A 95 -7.59 4.85 -6.20
N VAL A 96 -8.80 5.00 -5.65
CA VAL A 96 -9.19 4.37 -4.38
C VAL A 96 -9.14 2.86 -4.49
N GLU A 97 -9.80 2.27 -5.50
CA GLU A 97 -9.81 0.82 -5.72
C GLU A 97 -8.40 0.24 -5.85
N CYS A 98 -7.54 0.89 -6.66
CA CYS A 98 -6.16 0.43 -6.84
C CYS A 98 -5.36 0.52 -5.54
N VAL A 99 -5.53 1.59 -4.76
CA VAL A 99 -4.84 1.75 -3.48
C VAL A 99 -5.35 0.75 -2.44
N GLU A 100 -6.65 0.47 -2.38
CA GLU A 100 -7.23 -0.58 -1.53
C GLU A 100 -6.60 -1.94 -1.83
N LEU A 101 -6.53 -2.34 -3.11
CA LEU A 101 -5.88 -3.58 -3.52
C LEU A 101 -4.39 -3.62 -3.13
N MET A 102 -3.67 -2.51 -3.32
CA MET A 102 -2.25 -2.41 -2.95
C MET A 102 -2.04 -2.54 -1.45
N VAL A 103 -2.92 -1.95 -0.65
CA VAL A 103 -2.87 -2.04 0.82
C VAL A 103 -3.26 -3.42 1.31
N ALA A 104 -4.33 -4.00 0.77
CA ALA A 104 -4.81 -5.32 1.13
C ALA A 104 -3.79 -6.43 0.81
N THR A 105 -3.12 -6.34 -0.34
CA THR A 105 -2.05 -7.27 -0.72
C THR A 105 -0.69 -6.94 -0.06
N ASN A 106 -0.61 -5.87 0.73
CA ASN A 106 0.62 -5.33 1.30
C ASN A 106 1.74 -5.12 0.24
N ASN A 107 1.36 -4.78 -0.98
CA ASN A 107 2.25 -4.60 -2.12
C ASN A 107 2.11 -3.19 -2.73
N ILE A 108 2.71 -2.20 -2.06
CA ILE A 108 2.64 -0.79 -2.47
C ILE A 108 3.87 -0.45 -3.32
N THR A 109 3.98 -1.10 -4.48
CA THR A 109 5.09 -0.92 -5.43
C THR A 109 4.66 -0.22 -6.70
N VAL A 110 5.61 0.48 -7.34
CA VAL A 110 5.36 1.15 -8.64
C VAL A 110 5.02 0.13 -9.73
N ALA A 111 5.67 -1.04 -9.72
CA ALA A 111 5.42 -2.10 -10.70
C ALA A 111 3.98 -2.63 -10.59
N TYR A 112 3.49 -2.87 -9.36
CA TYR A 112 2.12 -3.30 -9.14
C TYR A 112 1.10 -2.23 -9.53
N ALA A 113 1.36 -0.96 -9.21
CA ALA A 113 0.52 0.16 -9.66
C ALA A 113 0.46 0.29 -11.19
N GLN A 114 1.59 0.06 -11.89
CA GLN A 114 1.63 0.03 -13.35
C GLN A 114 0.81 -1.13 -13.93
N ALA A 115 0.85 -2.30 -13.31
CA ALA A 115 0.01 -3.43 -13.69
C ALA A 115 -1.48 -3.12 -13.52
N LEU A 116 -1.88 -2.54 -12.37
CA LEU A 116 -3.26 -2.10 -12.13
C LEU A 116 -3.70 -1.00 -13.11
N LEU A 117 -2.82 -0.05 -13.42
CA LEU A 117 -3.08 0.97 -14.45
C LEU A 117 -3.31 0.32 -15.82
N ALA A 118 -2.49 -0.65 -16.21
CA ALA A 118 -2.63 -1.39 -17.45
C ALA A 118 -3.95 -2.16 -17.53
N ALA A 119 -4.32 -2.79 -16.42
CA ALA A 119 -5.57 -3.55 -16.29
C ALA A 119 -6.83 -2.67 -16.16
N SER A 120 -6.68 -1.37 -15.88
CA SER A 120 -7.82 -0.47 -15.71
C SER A 120 -8.51 -0.19 -17.03
N PRO A 121 -9.87 -0.19 -17.12
CA PRO A 121 -10.60 0.20 -18.32
C PRO A 121 -10.24 1.63 -18.76
N SER A 122 -10.28 1.92 -20.06
CA SER A 122 -10.00 3.26 -20.59
C SER A 122 -10.92 4.32 -19.99
N SER A 123 -12.19 3.97 -19.74
CA SER A 123 -13.17 4.85 -19.10
C SER A 123 -12.78 5.32 -17.69
N MET A 124 -11.87 4.60 -17.01
CA MET A 124 -11.37 4.91 -15.67
C MET A 124 -10.02 5.67 -15.70
N LEU A 125 -9.53 6.02 -16.89
CA LEU A 125 -8.32 6.81 -17.09
C LEU A 125 -8.65 8.29 -17.23
N VAL A 126 -7.73 9.17 -16.81
CA VAL A 126 -7.86 10.63 -16.98
C VAL A 126 -7.76 11.04 -18.45
N ASN A 127 -6.92 10.34 -19.23
CA ASN A 127 -6.74 10.57 -20.66
C ASN A 127 -7.21 9.31 -21.41
N ASP A 128 -8.47 9.29 -21.83
CA ASP A 128 -9.07 8.17 -22.56
C ASP A 128 -8.48 7.97 -23.97
N ASP A 129 -7.95 9.05 -24.59
CA ASP A 129 -7.53 9.08 -26.01
C ASP A 129 -6.14 8.51 -26.27
N LYS A 130 -5.36 8.22 -25.23
CA LYS A 130 -4.01 7.68 -25.43
C LYS A 130 -3.99 6.17 -25.24
N PRO A 131 -3.63 5.41 -26.30
CA PRO A 131 -3.50 3.96 -26.16
C PRO A 131 -2.47 3.65 -25.07
N LYS A 132 -2.83 2.72 -24.18
CA LYS A 132 -1.93 2.22 -23.16
C LYS A 132 -0.73 1.57 -23.85
N LYS A 133 0.43 2.19 -23.77
CA LYS A 133 1.66 1.62 -24.34
C LYS A 133 2.53 1.09 -23.21
N ILE A 134 2.57 -0.22 -23.05
CA ILE A 134 3.60 -0.91 -22.28
C ILE A 134 4.65 -1.40 -23.26
N LYS A 135 5.92 -1.05 -23.01
CA LYS A 135 7.02 -1.43 -23.87
C LYS A 135 7.11 -2.97 -23.96
N GLY A 136 6.98 -3.52 -25.18
CA GLY A 136 7.09 -4.96 -25.40
C GLY A 136 5.80 -5.79 -25.28
N VAL A 137 4.62 -5.14 -25.11
CA VAL A 137 3.33 -5.83 -25.01
C VAL A 137 2.46 -5.47 -26.21
N THR A 138 1.87 -6.48 -26.87
CA THR A 138 0.92 -6.29 -27.97
C THR A 138 -0.47 -5.89 -27.45
N ALA A 139 -1.32 -5.33 -28.34
CA ALA A 139 -2.69 -4.97 -27.96
C ALA A 139 -3.53 -6.18 -27.50
N GLU A 140 -3.32 -7.35 -28.11
CA GLU A 140 -4.00 -8.59 -27.72
C GLU A 140 -3.56 -9.09 -26.34
N GLN A 141 -2.26 -9.03 -26.07
CA GLN A 141 -1.71 -9.36 -24.75
C GLN A 141 -2.24 -8.40 -23.68
N MET A 142 -2.37 -7.11 -24.01
CA MET A 142 -2.95 -6.11 -23.11
C MET A 142 -4.40 -6.45 -22.77
N ALA A 143 -5.23 -6.74 -23.80
CA ALA A 143 -6.64 -7.10 -23.58
C ALA A 143 -6.80 -8.39 -22.76
N LYS A 144 -5.89 -9.36 -22.93
CA LYS A 144 -5.85 -10.57 -22.13
C LYS A 144 -5.50 -10.27 -20.68
N MET A 145 -4.45 -9.45 -20.44
CA MET A 145 -4.06 -9.02 -19.11
C MET A 145 -5.18 -8.25 -18.38
N GLU A 146 -5.92 -7.37 -19.09
CA GLU A 146 -7.07 -6.65 -18.52
C GLU A 146 -8.15 -7.61 -18.01
N ARG A 147 -8.49 -8.65 -18.81
CA ARG A 147 -9.49 -9.65 -18.43
C ARG A 147 -9.03 -10.49 -17.24
N GLU A 148 -7.79 -10.98 -17.28
CA GLU A 148 -7.22 -11.80 -16.20
C GLU A 148 -7.15 -11.02 -14.91
N MET A 149 -6.72 -9.74 -14.94
CA MET A 149 -6.66 -8.90 -13.77
C MET A 149 -8.06 -8.60 -13.20
N SER A 150 -9.04 -8.29 -14.05
CA SER A 150 -10.43 -8.07 -13.60
C SER A 150 -11.00 -9.31 -12.92
N ASN A 151 -10.70 -10.51 -13.44
CA ASN A 151 -11.11 -11.75 -12.79
C ASN A 151 -10.42 -11.95 -11.44
N LEU A 152 -9.12 -11.67 -11.35
CA LEU A 152 -8.37 -11.76 -10.10
C LEU A 152 -8.87 -10.75 -9.07
N GLU A 153 -9.16 -9.51 -9.47
CA GLU A 153 -9.77 -8.50 -8.58
C GLU A 153 -11.11 -8.97 -8.04
N GLY A 154 -11.95 -9.57 -8.88
CA GLY A 154 -13.24 -10.15 -8.49
C GLY A 154 -13.08 -11.29 -7.48
N GLN A 155 -12.18 -12.24 -7.75
CA GLN A 155 -11.89 -13.34 -6.85
C GLN A 155 -11.32 -12.86 -5.52
N PHE A 156 -10.41 -11.89 -5.53
CA PHE A 156 -9.85 -11.31 -4.33
C PHE A 156 -10.93 -10.68 -3.43
N LYS A 157 -11.84 -9.89 -4.01
CA LYS A 157 -12.96 -9.30 -3.26
C LYS A 157 -13.88 -10.36 -2.64
N LEU A 158 -14.15 -11.46 -3.34
CA LEU A 158 -14.96 -12.57 -2.81
C LEU A 158 -14.27 -13.23 -1.62
N VAL A 159 -12.97 -13.53 -1.74
CA VAL A 159 -12.18 -14.12 -0.65
C VAL A 159 -12.11 -13.16 0.55
N GLU A 160 -11.90 -11.86 0.31
CA GLU A 160 -11.84 -10.85 1.38
C GLU A 160 -13.17 -10.78 2.15
N GLN A 161 -14.31 -10.86 1.46
CA GLN A 161 -15.64 -10.84 2.09
C GLN A 161 -15.91 -12.09 2.93
N SER A 162 -15.47 -13.28 2.49
CA SER A 162 -15.68 -14.54 3.21
C SER A 162 -14.64 -14.78 4.31
N TYR A 163 -13.45 -14.20 4.20
CA TYR A 163 -12.30 -14.50 5.05
C TYR A 163 -12.59 -14.39 6.55
N GLY A 164 -13.28 -13.34 6.98
CA GLY A 164 -13.63 -13.14 8.40
C GLY A 164 -14.51 -14.26 8.95
N GLN A 165 -15.52 -14.69 8.17
CA GLN A 165 -16.42 -15.77 8.55
C GLN A 165 -15.71 -17.12 8.53
N ASP A 166 -14.87 -17.36 7.53
CA ASP A 166 -14.11 -18.61 7.38
C ASP A 166 -13.10 -18.80 8.52
N VAL A 167 -12.40 -17.73 8.91
CA VAL A 167 -11.50 -17.75 10.08
C VAL A 167 -12.27 -18.03 11.37
N LEU A 168 -13.44 -17.38 11.57
CA LEU A 168 -14.26 -17.63 12.73
C LEU A 168 -14.74 -19.08 12.78
N ASN A 169 -15.22 -19.62 11.66
CA ASN A 169 -15.65 -21.02 11.54
C ASN A 169 -14.49 -21.99 11.84
N LEU A 170 -13.29 -21.68 11.35
CA LEU A 170 -12.09 -22.48 11.61
C LEU A 170 -11.73 -22.49 13.11
N VAL A 171 -11.77 -21.31 13.76
CA VAL A 171 -11.49 -21.21 15.21
C VAL A 171 -12.53 -21.98 16.03
N LEU A 172 -13.80 -21.88 15.68
CA LEU A 172 -14.90 -22.62 16.34
C LEU A 172 -14.73 -24.13 16.13
N ALA A 173 -14.46 -24.55 14.90
CA ALA A 173 -14.21 -25.96 14.58
C ALA A 173 -13.00 -26.51 15.34
N LYS A 174 -11.89 -25.76 15.39
CA LYS A 174 -10.70 -26.12 16.17
C LYS A 174 -11.02 -26.27 17.66
N GLY A 175 -11.75 -25.31 18.23
CA GLY A 175 -12.16 -25.35 19.65
C GLY A 175 -13.08 -26.52 19.95
N TYR A 176 -14.01 -26.87 19.04
CA TYR A 176 -14.87 -28.03 19.18
C TYR A 176 -14.09 -29.35 19.10
N LEU A 177 -13.20 -29.46 18.11
CA LEU A 177 -12.34 -30.66 17.97
C LEU A 177 -11.42 -30.85 19.19
N ALA A 178 -10.83 -29.77 19.71
CA ALA A 178 -10.02 -29.85 20.92
C ALA A 178 -10.82 -30.42 22.10
N LYS A 179 -12.05 -29.94 22.34
CA LYS A 179 -12.93 -30.47 23.39
C LYS A 179 -13.31 -31.92 23.19
N LEU A 180 -13.50 -32.36 21.93
CA LEU A 180 -13.76 -33.75 21.64
C LEU A 180 -12.55 -34.64 21.95
N LEU A 181 -11.35 -34.16 21.60
CA LEU A 181 -10.10 -34.86 21.83
C LEU A 181 -9.64 -34.84 23.30
N ASP A 182 -10.14 -33.90 24.12
CA ASP A 182 -9.93 -33.92 25.57
C ASP A 182 -10.83 -34.93 26.30
N ASN A 183 -11.82 -35.52 25.61
CA ASN A 183 -12.73 -36.49 26.17
C ASN A 183 -12.17 -37.94 26.01
N GLU A 184 -11.78 -38.56 27.13
CA GLU A 184 -11.22 -39.91 27.13
C GLU A 184 -12.11 -40.97 26.45
N ALA A 185 -13.43 -40.84 26.56
CA ALA A 185 -14.36 -41.78 25.92
C ALA A 185 -14.31 -41.67 24.39
N VAL A 186 -14.18 -40.46 23.88
CA VAL A 186 -14.02 -40.19 22.44
C VAL A 186 -12.68 -40.73 21.95
N ILE A 187 -11.60 -40.46 22.67
CA ILE A 187 -10.26 -40.94 22.31
C ILE A 187 -10.26 -42.48 22.25
N ARG A 188 -10.81 -43.16 23.28
CA ARG A 188 -10.90 -44.61 23.29
C ARG A 188 -11.69 -45.17 22.10
N PHE A 189 -12.81 -44.53 21.77
CA PHE A 189 -13.62 -44.91 20.61
C PHE A 189 -12.87 -44.73 19.29
N LEU A 190 -12.22 -43.58 19.09
CA LEU A 190 -11.44 -43.28 17.87
C LEU A 190 -10.28 -44.28 17.71
N THR A 191 -9.50 -44.52 18.77
CA THR A 191 -8.38 -45.48 18.74
C THR A 191 -8.82 -46.90 18.37
N GLN A 192 -10.04 -47.31 18.79
CA GLN A 192 -10.58 -48.62 18.46
C GLN A 192 -11.17 -48.77 17.06
N LYS A 193 -11.79 -47.69 16.56
CA LYS A 193 -12.56 -47.73 15.31
C LYS A 193 -11.86 -47.10 14.11
N GLN A 194 -10.96 -46.18 14.36
CA GLN A 194 -10.25 -45.38 13.34
C GLN A 194 -8.79 -45.17 13.81
N PRO A 195 -7.95 -46.21 13.81
CA PRO A 195 -6.58 -46.14 14.33
C PRO A 195 -5.65 -45.23 13.53
N ASP A 196 -6.04 -44.84 12.31
CA ASP A 196 -5.25 -43.99 11.39
C ASP A 196 -5.58 -42.49 11.53
N VAL A 197 -6.47 -42.07 12.43
CA VAL A 197 -6.81 -40.69 12.78
C VAL A 197 -6.21 -40.37 14.14
#